data_b508fc98decfcc77aad37c9982f0709f
#
_entry.id   b508fc98decfcc77aad37c9982f0709f
#
_cell.length_a   1.000
_cell.length_b   1.000
_cell.length_c   1.000
_cell.angle_alpha   90.00
_cell.angle_beta   90.00
_cell.angle_gamma   90.00
#
_symmetry.space_group_name_H-M   'P 1'
#
loop_
_entity.id
_entity.type
_entity.pdbx_description
1 polymer ?
#
loop_
_entity_poly.entity_id
_entity_poly.type
_entity_poly.pdbx_seq_one_letter_code
_entity_poly.pdbx_strand_id
1 'polypeptide(L)'
;MNQTALVVGASGIVGSALTHLLVEQGWPVTALSRHPGQQPDVTPLAADLQDPASLATALAGQQPTHVFITTWSRQATEALNIQVNAAMVRNLLDALRPTKSVRHVTLVTGLKHYLGPFDAYGKGQLPHTPFREDQGRLDVENFYYAQEDELFSAAERDGFTWNVHRPHTVTGVAVGNAMNMATTLAVYATVCKHLGRPFVFPGSRVQWDSLTDMTDARQLAQQQLWAATTPAAFDQAFNVTNGDVFRWKWMWSRIAEYFGLEAADYPAQLSPLETQMADDAPTWRQIAETNGLQEPDMNRLVSPWHTDADLGRPIEVVTDMSKSRRLGFTAYQASDQAFFDVFDQLRAQRLIP
;
A
#
# COMPACT_ATOMS: atom_id res chain seq x y z
N MET A 1 -5.65 -22.64 -20.43
CA MET A 1 -4.19 -22.43 -20.28
C MET A 1 -3.94 -22.07 -18.83
N ASN A 2 -2.91 -22.66 -18.20
CA ASN A 2 -2.64 -22.40 -16.79
C ASN A 2 -2.23 -20.94 -16.58
N GLN A 3 -2.86 -20.26 -15.65
CA GLN A 3 -2.48 -18.92 -15.21
C GLN A 3 -1.30 -19.06 -14.24
N THR A 4 -0.25 -18.27 -14.44
CA THR A 4 0.93 -18.22 -13.57
C THR A 4 1.22 -16.76 -13.22
N ALA A 5 1.52 -16.49 -11.97
CA ALA A 5 1.73 -15.14 -11.47
C ALA A 5 3.20 -14.86 -11.14
N LEU A 6 3.68 -13.70 -11.54
CA LEU A 6 4.89 -13.07 -11.02
C LEU A 6 4.47 -11.88 -10.16
N VAL A 7 4.68 -11.97 -8.84
CA VAL A 7 4.40 -10.87 -7.91
C VAL A 7 5.70 -10.16 -7.58
N VAL A 8 5.79 -8.89 -7.97
CA VAL A 8 6.96 -8.04 -7.78
C VAL A 8 6.73 -7.14 -6.57
N GLY A 9 7.58 -7.26 -5.56
CA GLY A 9 7.38 -6.64 -4.25
C GLY A 9 6.56 -7.52 -3.28
N ALA A 10 6.62 -8.83 -3.43
CA ALA A 10 5.82 -9.81 -2.68
C ALA A 10 6.00 -9.78 -1.14
N SER A 11 7.07 -9.15 -0.62
CA SER A 11 7.29 -8.97 0.82
C SER A 11 6.65 -7.71 1.43
N GLY A 12 6.13 -6.80 0.58
CA GLY A 12 5.46 -5.58 1.03
C GLY A 12 4.00 -5.82 1.42
N ILE A 13 3.34 -4.79 1.98
CA ILE A 13 1.93 -4.85 2.42
C ILE A 13 1.01 -5.36 1.30
N VAL A 14 1.11 -4.78 0.12
CA VAL A 14 0.25 -5.12 -1.03
C VAL A 14 0.64 -6.48 -1.61
N GLY A 15 1.94 -6.69 -1.86
CA GLY A 15 2.42 -7.90 -2.51
C GLY A 15 2.21 -9.16 -1.68
N SER A 16 2.34 -9.09 -0.34
CA SER A 16 2.11 -10.24 0.54
C SER A 16 0.64 -10.66 0.55
N ALA A 17 -0.28 -9.70 0.66
CA ALA A 17 -1.71 -9.98 0.61
C ALA A 17 -2.14 -10.59 -0.74
N LEU A 18 -1.60 -10.07 -1.84
CA LEU A 18 -1.88 -10.61 -3.17
C LEU A 18 -1.28 -12.02 -3.35
N THR A 19 -0.04 -12.24 -2.91
CA THR A 19 0.62 -13.55 -2.96
C THR A 19 -0.21 -14.60 -2.24
N HIS A 20 -0.67 -14.29 -1.04
CA HIS A 20 -1.53 -15.19 -0.25
C HIS A 20 -2.83 -15.53 -0.98
N LEU A 21 -3.54 -14.51 -1.48
CA LEU A 21 -4.77 -14.71 -2.24
C LEU A 21 -4.55 -15.57 -3.49
N LEU A 22 -3.49 -15.33 -4.26
CA LEU A 22 -3.21 -16.09 -5.47
C LEU A 22 -2.91 -17.57 -5.18
N VAL A 23 -2.16 -17.85 -4.11
CA VAL A 23 -1.90 -19.23 -3.65
C VAL A 23 -3.19 -19.90 -3.22
N GLU A 24 -4.06 -19.24 -2.44
CA GLU A 24 -5.37 -19.75 -2.05
C GLU A 24 -6.27 -20.05 -3.26
N GLN A 25 -6.14 -19.28 -4.34
CA GLN A 25 -6.86 -19.48 -5.59
C GLN A 25 -6.19 -20.55 -6.51
N GLY A 26 -5.14 -21.20 -6.03
CA GLY A 26 -4.45 -22.27 -6.75
C GLY A 26 -3.55 -21.80 -7.90
N TRP A 27 -3.13 -20.54 -7.90
CA TRP A 27 -2.19 -20.05 -8.90
C TRP A 27 -0.75 -20.46 -8.54
N PRO A 28 0.06 -20.95 -9.48
CA PRO A 28 1.50 -20.97 -9.32
C PRO A 28 2.04 -19.54 -9.21
N VAL A 29 2.70 -19.24 -8.08
CA VAL A 29 3.20 -17.89 -7.77
C VAL A 29 4.72 -17.89 -7.70
N THR A 30 5.35 -16.98 -8.45
CA THR A 30 6.76 -16.60 -8.29
C THR A 30 6.81 -15.24 -7.61
N ALA A 31 7.49 -15.15 -6.47
CA ALA A 31 7.62 -13.93 -5.66
C ALA A 31 9.00 -13.29 -5.89
N LEU A 32 9.02 -12.16 -6.62
CA LEU A 32 10.24 -11.43 -6.91
C LEU A 32 10.46 -10.31 -5.91
N SER A 33 11.61 -10.33 -5.26
CA SER A 33 12.11 -9.25 -4.42
C SER A 33 13.64 -9.33 -4.31
N ARG A 34 14.29 -8.30 -3.76
CA ARG A 34 15.75 -8.32 -3.51
C ARG A 34 16.17 -9.41 -2.52
N HIS A 35 15.32 -9.64 -1.52
CA HIS A 35 15.52 -10.64 -0.46
C HIS A 35 14.22 -11.43 -0.27
N PRO A 36 13.91 -12.38 -1.18
CA PRO A 36 12.70 -13.17 -1.05
C PRO A 36 12.80 -14.11 0.15
N GLY A 37 11.79 -14.04 1.02
CA GLY A 37 11.61 -15.02 2.10
C GLY A 37 11.12 -16.35 1.55
N GLN A 38 11.21 -17.39 2.37
CA GLN A 38 10.58 -18.68 2.08
C GLN A 38 9.11 -18.60 2.50
N GLN A 39 8.21 -18.94 1.60
CA GLN A 39 6.78 -19.05 1.85
C GLN A 39 6.28 -20.38 1.27
N PRO A 40 5.35 -21.08 1.95
CA PRO A 40 4.73 -22.28 1.40
C PRO A 40 4.10 -22.00 0.03
N ASP A 41 4.26 -22.92 -0.91
CA ASP A 41 3.64 -22.89 -2.24
C ASP A 41 3.99 -21.66 -3.11
N VAL A 42 5.09 -20.96 -2.76
CA VAL A 42 5.59 -19.79 -3.50
C VAL A 42 7.03 -20.03 -3.93
N THR A 43 7.33 -19.81 -5.20
CA THR A 43 8.70 -19.86 -5.71
C THR A 43 9.43 -18.54 -5.45
N PRO A 44 10.44 -18.49 -4.58
CA PRO A 44 11.19 -17.26 -4.34
C PRO A 44 12.12 -16.94 -5.53
N LEU A 45 12.16 -15.67 -5.93
CA LEU A 45 13.03 -15.18 -7.00
C LEU A 45 13.75 -13.90 -6.55
N ALA A 46 15.08 -13.97 -6.43
CA ALA A 46 15.89 -12.82 -6.05
C ALA A 46 16.31 -12.01 -7.27
N ALA A 47 15.93 -10.72 -7.31
CA ALA A 47 16.42 -9.79 -8.32
C ALA A 47 16.25 -8.33 -7.84
N ASP A 48 17.10 -7.44 -8.38
CA ASP A 48 16.95 -5.99 -8.23
C ASP A 48 16.38 -5.37 -9.50
N LEU A 49 15.26 -4.67 -9.39
CA LEU A 49 14.60 -3.98 -10.50
C LEU A 49 15.44 -2.85 -11.11
N GLN A 50 16.43 -2.35 -10.37
CA GLN A 50 17.36 -1.33 -10.84
C GLN A 50 18.57 -1.92 -11.58
N ASP A 51 18.75 -3.25 -11.54
CA ASP A 51 19.83 -3.95 -12.23
C ASP A 51 19.28 -4.83 -13.36
N PRO A 52 19.34 -4.37 -14.63
CA PRO A 52 18.87 -5.14 -15.78
C PRO A 52 19.55 -6.53 -15.94
N ALA A 53 20.82 -6.66 -15.54
CA ALA A 53 21.54 -7.93 -15.65
C ALA A 53 21.04 -8.94 -14.59
N SER A 54 20.77 -8.47 -13.37
CA SER A 54 20.13 -9.26 -12.32
C SER A 54 18.77 -9.77 -12.77
N LEU A 55 17.92 -8.89 -13.35
CA LEU A 55 16.62 -9.27 -13.88
C LEU A 55 16.70 -10.28 -15.02
N ALA A 56 17.57 -10.06 -16.01
CA ALA A 56 17.75 -10.96 -17.14
C ALA A 56 18.16 -12.37 -16.68
N THR A 57 19.04 -12.45 -15.68
CA THR A 57 19.49 -13.72 -15.11
C THR A 57 18.36 -14.41 -14.33
N ALA A 58 17.68 -13.68 -13.45
CA ALA A 58 16.64 -14.24 -12.60
C ALA A 58 15.40 -14.70 -13.40
N LEU A 59 15.04 -13.95 -14.43
CA LEU A 59 13.86 -14.22 -15.25
C LEU A 59 14.14 -15.20 -16.41
N ALA A 60 15.39 -15.64 -16.60
CA ALA A 60 15.72 -16.63 -17.60
C ALA A 60 14.95 -17.94 -17.35
N GLY A 61 14.15 -18.37 -18.34
CA GLY A 61 13.33 -19.58 -18.26
C GLY A 61 12.01 -19.41 -17.47
N GLN A 62 11.76 -18.26 -16.86
CA GLN A 62 10.45 -17.94 -16.27
C GLN A 62 9.44 -17.65 -17.38
N GLN A 63 8.19 -18.10 -17.20
CA GLN A 63 7.11 -17.84 -18.16
C GLN A 63 5.82 -17.39 -17.46
N PRO A 64 5.85 -16.24 -16.77
CA PRO A 64 4.64 -15.74 -16.12
C PRO A 64 3.63 -15.28 -17.17
N THR A 65 2.37 -15.61 -16.96
CA THR A 65 1.27 -15.11 -17.79
C THR A 65 0.69 -13.80 -17.25
N HIS A 66 0.79 -13.58 -15.94
CA HIS A 66 0.32 -12.38 -15.25
C HIS A 66 1.45 -11.81 -14.38
N VAL A 67 1.65 -10.51 -14.48
CA VAL A 67 2.69 -9.79 -13.73
C VAL A 67 2.01 -8.74 -12.86
N PHE A 68 2.30 -8.75 -11.57
CA PHE A 68 1.74 -7.81 -10.60
C PHE A 68 2.86 -6.97 -10.00
N ILE A 69 2.89 -5.67 -10.32
CA ILE A 69 3.90 -4.72 -9.85
C ILE A 69 3.33 -3.98 -8.65
N THR A 70 3.77 -4.34 -7.45
CA THR A 70 3.25 -3.83 -6.17
C THR A 70 4.31 -3.08 -5.35
N THR A 71 5.37 -2.65 -6.00
CA THR A 71 6.50 -1.99 -5.35
C THR A 71 6.90 -0.70 -6.04
N TRP A 72 7.48 0.21 -5.26
CA TRP A 72 8.16 1.40 -5.72
C TRP A 72 9.32 1.74 -4.78
N SER A 73 10.22 2.61 -5.19
CA SER A 73 11.39 3.02 -4.42
C SER A 73 11.33 4.51 -4.12
N ARG A 74 11.25 4.86 -2.82
CA ARG A 74 11.28 6.27 -2.40
C ARG A 74 12.68 6.85 -2.59
N GLN A 75 12.73 8.03 -3.20
CA GLN A 75 13.95 8.81 -3.40
C GLN A 75 13.86 10.16 -2.69
N ALA A 76 14.96 10.89 -2.66
CA ALA A 76 15.05 12.18 -1.97
C ALA A 76 14.26 13.31 -2.66
N THR A 77 14.04 13.21 -3.98
CA THR A 77 13.31 14.20 -4.78
C THR A 77 12.34 13.54 -5.74
N GLU A 78 11.32 14.29 -6.20
CA GLU A 78 10.36 13.75 -7.17
C GLU A 78 11.03 13.42 -8.52
N ALA A 79 11.97 14.22 -8.97
CA ALA A 79 12.73 13.92 -10.20
C ALA A 79 13.48 12.57 -10.11
N LEU A 80 14.08 12.26 -8.96
CA LEU A 80 14.71 10.96 -8.72
C LEU A 80 13.67 9.84 -8.56
N ASN A 81 12.52 10.11 -7.93
CA ASN A 81 11.40 9.15 -7.88
C ASN A 81 10.97 8.78 -9.31
N ILE A 82 10.79 9.75 -10.19
CA ILE A 82 10.44 9.56 -11.61
C ILE A 82 11.47 8.68 -12.29
N GLN A 83 12.74 9.07 -12.24
CA GLN A 83 13.83 8.37 -12.91
C GLN A 83 13.92 6.90 -12.47
N VAL A 84 13.95 6.67 -11.15
CA VAL A 84 14.17 5.33 -10.58
C VAL A 84 12.96 4.44 -10.80
N ASN A 85 11.75 4.93 -10.52
CA ASN A 85 10.55 4.10 -10.58
C ASN A 85 10.10 3.81 -12.02
N ALA A 86 10.29 4.73 -12.96
CA ALA A 86 10.11 4.46 -14.39
C ALA A 86 11.10 3.37 -14.87
N ALA A 87 12.39 3.51 -14.51
CA ALA A 87 13.40 2.52 -14.86
C ALA A 87 13.08 1.13 -14.29
N MET A 88 12.57 1.03 -13.07
CA MET A 88 12.17 -0.24 -12.46
C MET A 88 11.09 -0.97 -13.28
N VAL A 89 10.07 -0.25 -13.73
CA VAL A 89 8.99 -0.82 -14.57
C VAL A 89 9.54 -1.21 -15.94
N ARG A 90 10.28 -0.33 -16.58
CA ARG A 90 10.91 -0.59 -17.89
C ARG A 90 11.82 -1.82 -17.86
N ASN A 91 12.76 -1.87 -16.93
CA ASN A 91 13.73 -2.96 -16.80
C ASN A 91 13.04 -4.31 -16.62
N LEU A 92 12.00 -4.37 -15.78
CA LEU A 92 11.22 -5.58 -15.55
C LEU A 92 10.54 -6.05 -16.85
N LEU A 93 9.81 -5.15 -17.52
CA LEU A 93 9.04 -5.49 -18.73
C LEU A 93 9.97 -5.82 -19.91
N ASP A 94 11.11 -5.15 -20.05
CA ASP A 94 12.11 -5.49 -21.06
C ASP A 94 12.77 -6.85 -20.79
N ALA A 95 13.05 -7.20 -19.54
CA ALA A 95 13.58 -8.52 -19.18
C ALA A 95 12.57 -9.66 -19.41
N LEU A 96 11.28 -9.39 -19.30
CA LEU A 96 10.20 -10.35 -19.58
C LEU A 96 9.87 -10.49 -21.07
N ARG A 97 10.18 -9.48 -21.89
CA ARG A 97 9.83 -9.44 -23.33
C ARG A 97 10.25 -10.68 -24.13
N PRO A 98 11.47 -11.26 -23.93
CA PRO A 98 11.89 -12.45 -24.70
C PRO A 98 11.04 -13.69 -24.42
N THR A 99 10.36 -13.76 -23.27
CA THR A 99 9.55 -14.92 -22.86
C THR A 99 8.29 -15.07 -23.71
N LYS A 100 7.73 -13.97 -24.21
CA LYS A 100 6.45 -13.89 -24.95
C LYS A 100 5.27 -14.55 -24.21
N SER A 101 5.38 -14.75 -22.90
CA SER A 101 4.38 -15.42 -22.07
C SER A 101 3.40 -14.46 -21.41
N VAL A 102 3.81 -13.21 -21.20
CA VAL A 102 3.01 -12.19 -20.49
C VAL A 102 1.76 -11.85 -21.30
N ARG A 103 0.60 -11.94 -20.65
CA ARG A 103 -0.72 -11.61 -21.21
C ARG A 103 -1.36 -10.43 -20.53
N HIS A 104 -1.04 -10.25 -19.26
CA HIS A 104 -1.59 -9.17 -18.44
C HIS A 104 -0.57 -8.64 -17.43
N VAL A 105 -0.55 -7.31 -17.27
CA VAL A 105 0.29 -6.62 -16.28
C VAL A 105 -0.58 -5.71 -15.41
N THR A 106 -0.51 -5.90 -14.11
CA THR A 106 -1.15 -5.05 -13.11
C THR A 106 -0.10 -4.16 -12.45
N LEU A 107 -0.37 -2.85 -12.38
CA LEU A 107 0.47 -1.87 -11.69
C LEU A 107 -0.33 -1.23 -10.54
N VAL A 108 0.26 -1.22 -9.35
CA VAL A 108 -0.28 -0.46 -8.21
C VAL A 108 0.41 0.89 -8.13
N THR A 109 -0.38 1.96 -8.20
CA THR A 109 0.04 3.34 -7.99
C THR A 109 -0.62 3.92 -6.73
N GLY A 110 -1.50 4.91 -6.82
CA GLY A 110 -2.25 5.45 -5.69
C GLY A 110 -2.81 6.85 -5.93
N LEU A 111 -3.35 7.44 -4.87
CA LEU A 111 -4.05 8.74 -4.95
C LEU A 111 -3.15 9.94 -5.25
N LYS A 112 -1.82 9.78 -5.29
CA LYS A 112 -0.95 10.83 -5.85
C LYS A 112 -1.28 11.16 -7.31
N HIS A 113 -2.03 10.28 -7.99
CA HIS A 113 -2.59 10.59 -9.30
C HIS A 113 -3.45 11.87 -9.26
N TYR A 114 -4.21 12.08 -8.18
CA TYR A 114 -5.11 13.22 -7.98
C TYR A 114 -4.53 14.32 -7.08
N LEU A 115 -3.57 13.96 -6.21
CA LEU A 115 -3.05 14.84 -5.18
C LEU A 115 -1.67 15.43 -5.53
N GLY A 116 -1.00 14.87 -6.53
CA GLY A 116 0.40 15.17 -6.81
C GLY A 116 1.36 14.50 -5.81
N PRO A 117 2.66 14.81 -5.89
CA PRO A 117 3.66 14.35 -4.94
C PRO A 117 3.41 14.93 -3.54
N PHE A 118 4.03 14.36 -2.49
CA PHE A 118 3.83 14.81 -1.10
C PHE A 118 4.01 16.31 -0.90
N ASP A 119 4.99 16.91 -1.58
CA ASP A 119 5.28 18.34 -1.49
C ASP A 119 4.19 19.23 -2.12
N ALA A 120 3.32 18.67 -2.93
CA ALA A 120 2.21 19.36 -3.57
C ALA A 120 0.87 19.24 -2.81
N TYR A 121 0.80 18.40 -1.78
CA TYR A 121 -0.42 18.18 -1.00
C TYR A 121 -0.98 19.49 -0.44
N GLY A 122 -2.23 19.81 -0.80
CA GLY A 122 -2.91 21.03 -0.38
C GLY A 122 -2.41 22.31 -1.07
N LYS A 123 -1.57 22.19 -2.11
CA LYS A 123 -1.09 23.32 -2.91
C LYS A 123 -1.72 23.31 -4.31
N GLY A 124 -2.05 24.48 -4.83
CA GLY A 124 -2.64 24.63 -6.17
C GLY A 124 -4.10 24.23 -6.25
N GLN A 125 -4.57 24.01 -7.47
CA GLN A 125 -5.95 23.63 -7.74
C GLN A 125 -6.08 22.11 -7.72
N LEU A 126 -6.69 21.58 -6.66
CA LEU A 126 -6.94 20.15 -6.52
C LEU A 126 -8.27 19.75 -7.18
N PRO A 127 -8.37 18.50 -7.68
CA PRO A 127 -9.64 17.96 -8.16
C PRO A 127 -10.68 17.93 -7.03
N HIS A 128 -11.95 18.02 -7.42
CA HIS A 128 -13.05 17.86 -6.46
C HIS A 128 -13.17 16.41 -5.98
N THR A 129 -13.42 16.22 -4.69
CA THR A 129 -13.81 14.92 -4.13
C THR A 129 -15.29 14.63 -4.38
N PRO A 130 -15.70 13.34 -4.47
CA PRO A 130 -14.82 12.17 -4.43
C PRO A 130 -13.98 12.06 -5.71
N PHE A 131 -12.73 11.56 -5.56
CA PHE A 131 -11.86 11.34 -6.72
C PHE A 131 -12.42 10.25 -7.63
N ARG A 132 -12.38 10.51 -8.94
CA ARG A 132 -12.89 9.60 -9.98
C ARG A 132 -11.85 9.32 -11.04
N GLU A 133 -11.93 8.16 -11.66
CA GLU A 133 -10.98 7.73 -12.67
C GLU A 133 -11.04 8.54 -13.98
N ASP A 134 -12.13 9.30 -14.22
CA ASP A 134 -12.27 10.23 -15.35
C ASP A 134 -11.59 11.60 -15.12
N GLN A 135 -11.13 11.85 -13.90
CA GLN A 135 -10.27 13.01 -13.62
C GLN A 135 -8.87 12.75 -14.17
N GLY A 136 -8.44 13.61 -15.09
CA GLY A 136 -7.16 13.50 -15.78
C GLY A 136 -5.95 13.66 -14.85
N ARG A 137 -4.76 13.51 -15.43
CA ARG A 137 -3.49 13.81 -14.76
C ARG A 137 -3.39 15.30 -14.46
N LEU A 138 -2.79 15.63 -13.31
CA LEU A 138 -2.44 17.00 -12.97
C LEU A 138 -1.26 17.48 -13.84
N ASP A 139 -1.17 18.79 -14.07
CA ASP A 139 -0.01 19.41 -14.72
C ASP A 139 1.15 19.58 -13.71
N VAL A 140 1.64 18.44 -13.22
CA VAL A 140 2.77 18.36 -12.27
C VAL A 140 3.61 17.13 -12.57
N GLU A 141 4.89 17.17 -12.27
CA GLU A 141 5.73 15.99 -12.28
C GLU A 141 5.23 14.97 -11.24
N ASN A 142 5.13 13.70 -11.64
CA ASN A 142 4.61 12.64 -10.78
C ASN A 142 5.17 11.29 -11.22
N PHE A 143 5.83 10.60 -10.32
CA PHE A 143 6.46 9.32 -10.65
C PHE A 143 5.43 8.21 -10.99
N TYR A 144 4.19 8.30 -10.50
CA TYR A 144 3.14 7.36 -10.92
C TYR A 144 2.81 7.51 -12.40
N TYR A 145 2.81 8.74 -12.92
CA TYR A 145 2.59 8.97 -14.36
C TYR A 145 3.72 8.35 -15.20
N ALA A 146 4.96 8.49 -14.75
CA ALA A 146 6.11 7.90 -15.42
C ALA A 146 6.07 6.35 -15.41
N GLN A 147 5.61 5.74 -14.30
CA GLN A 147 5.40 4.28 -14.25
C GLN A 147 4.27 3.81 -15.19
N GLU A 148 3.15 4.56 -15.21
CA GLU A 148 2.03 4.29 -16.12
C GLU A 148 2.48 4.41 -17.59
N ASP A 149 3.28 5.42 -17.95
CA ASP A 149 3.79 5.62 -19.32
C ASP A 149 4.68 4.46 -19.78
N GLU A 150 5.56 3.94 -18.91
CA GLU A 150 6.35 2.75 -19.21
C GLU A 150 5.48 1.51 -19.41
N LEU A 151 4.45 1.33 -18.56
CA LEU A 151 3.50 0.23 -18.68
C LEU A 151 2.74 0.29 -20.02
N PHE A 152 2.20 1.47 -20.37
CA PHE A 152 1.40 1.65 -21.59
C PHE A 152 2.24 1.46 -22.85
N SER A 153 3.46 2.02 -22.86
CA SER A 153 4.39 1.83 -23.97
C SER A 153 4.78 0.36 -24.19
N ALA A 154 5.02 -0.36 -23.08
CA ALA A 154 5.31 -1.78 -23.14
C ALA A 154 4.10 -2.62 -23.59
N ALA A 155 2.88 -2.28 -23.15
CA ALA A 155 1.65 -2.96 -23.55
C ALA A 155 1.39 -2.80 -25.06
N GLU A 156 1.54 -1.59 -25.59
CA GLU A 156 1.43 -1.31 -27.03
C GLU A 156 2.48 -2.10 -27.85
N ARG A 157 3.72 -2.12 -27.37
CA ARG A 157 4.85 -2.79 -28.02
C ARG A 157 4.71 -4.32 -28.04
N ASP A 158 4.30 -4.92 -26.91
CA ASP A 158 4.39 -6.36 -26.66
C ASP A 158 3.03 -7.09 -26.69
N GLY A 159 1.90 -6.33 -26.75
CA GLY A 159 0.55 -6.86 -27.01
C GLY A 159 -0.11 -7.53 -25.81
N PHE A 160 0.27 -7.18 -24.57
CA PHE A 160 -0.44 -7.61 -23.35
C PHE A 160 -1.46 -6.58 -22.91
N THR A 161 -2.47 -7.01 -22.13
CA THR A 161 -3.44 -6.11 -21.48
C THR A 161 -2.93 -5.64 -20.13
N TRP A 162 -3.51 -4.57 -19.60
CA TRP A 162 -3.02 -3.99 -18.35
C TRP A 162 -4.17 -3.52 -17.42
N ASN A 163 -3.81 -3.32 -16.13
CA ASN A 163 -4.60 -2.55 -15.17
C ASN A 163 -3.71 -1.64 -14.33
N VAL A 164 -4.25 -0.50 -13.92
CA VAL A 164 -3.66 0.38 -12.91
C VAL A 164 -4.60 0.47 -11.73
N HIS A 165 -4.11 0.20 -10.52
CA HIS A 165 -4.87 0.33 -9.28
C HIS A 165 -4.40 1.54 -8.49
N ARG A 166 -5.35 2.39 -8.07
CA ARG A 166 -5.11 3.63 -7.34
C ARG A 166 -5.70 3.54 -5.92
N PRO A 167 -5.04 2.82 -5.00
CA PRO A 167 -5.49 2.76 -3.62
C PRO A 167 -5.31 4.10 -2.90
N HIS A 168 -6.17 4.35 -1.92
CA HIS A 168 -5.88 5.27 -0.83
C HIS A 168 -4.86 4.62 0.12
N THR A 169 -4.54 5.25 1.24
CA THR A 169 -3.59 4.70 2.25
C THR A 169 -3.89 3.24 2.54
N VAL A 170 -2.89 2.38 2.28
CA VAL A 170 -3.06 0.93 2.38
C VAL A 170 -2.71 0.45 3.79
N THR A 171 -3.61 -0.34 4.37
CA THR A 171 -3.40 -1.03 5.66
C THR A 171 -3.15 -2.52 5.44
N GLY A 172 -2.24 -3.09 6.21
CA GLY A 172 -1.89 -4.51 6.15
C GLY A 172 -0.66 -4.82 6.99
N VAL A 173 -0.25 -6.08 7.02
CA VAL A 173 0.89 -6.53 7.82
C VAL A 173 2.13 -6.67 6.94
N ALA A 174 3.20 -5.95 7.31
CA ALA A 174 4.54 -6.15 6.77
C ALA A 174 5.58 -5.54 7.73
N VAL A 175 6.63 -6.28 8.06
CA VAL A 175 7.75 -5.79 8.87
C VAL A 175 8.78 -5.12 7.97
N GLY A 176 9.34 -3.99 8.43
CA GLY A 176 10.34 -3.24 7.66
C GLY A 176 9.76 -2.43 6.49
N ASN A 177 8.43 -2.28 6.41
CA ASN A 177 7.80 -1.42 5.43
C ASN A 177 7.81 0.04 5.91
N ALA A 178 8.36 0.93 5.07
CA ALA A 178 8.51 2.35 5.40
C ALA A 178 7.19 3.15 5.42
N MET A 179 6.05 2.54 5.06
CA MET A 179 4.74 3.20 4.98
C MET A 179 3.66 2.25 5.49
N ASN A 180 3.53 2.18 6.81
CA ASN A 180 2.59 1.26 7.46
C ASN A 180 1.85 1.96 8.60
N MET A 181 0.74 2.63 8.26
CA MET A 181 -0.07 3.36 9.22
C MET A 181 -0.67 2.44 10.28
N ALA A 182 -1.24 1.30 9.92
CA ALA A 182 -1.93 0.44 10.88
C ALA A 182 -0.96 -0.09 11.95
N THR A 183 0.23 -0.57 11.55
CA THR A 183 1.25 -1.01 12.52
C THR A 183 1.77 0.17 13.37
N THR A 184 1.95 1.35 12.77
CA THR A 184 2.35 2.56 13.50
C THR A 184 1.35 2.91 14.60
N LEU A 185 0.04 2.90 14.27
CA LEU A 185 -1.02 3.20 15.25
C LEU A 185 -1.12 2.11 16.33
N ALA A 186 -0.91 0.83 15.98
CA ALA A 186 -0.91 -0.27 16.94
C ALA A 186 0.25 -0.15 17.97
N VAL A 187 1.45 0.17 17.49
CA VAL A 187 2.62 0.40 18.37
C VAL A 187 2.40 1.63 19.23
N TYR A 188 1.94 2.75 18.65
CA TYR A 188 1.64 3.97 19.38
C TYR A 188 0.60 3.74 20.49
N ALA A 189 -0.53 3.08 20.18
CA ALA A 189 -1.54 2.71 21.16
C ALA A 189 -0.99 1.82 22.28
N THR A 190 -0.16 0.83 21.92
CA THR A 190 0.50 -0.08 22.89
C THR A 190 1.40 0.70 23.85
N VAL A 191 2.20 1.63 23.35
CA VAL A 191 3.08 2.47 24.17
C VAL A 191 2.27 3.43 25.05
N CYS A 192 1.23 4.07 24.50
CA CYS A 192 0.32 4.92 25.30
C CYS A 192 -0.29 4.13 26.46
N LYS A 193 -0.75 2.91 26.22
CA LYS A 193 -1.31 2.03 27.27
C LYS A 193 -0.28 1.68 28.33
N HIS A 194 0.94 1.32 27.92
CA HIS A 194 2.02 0.95 28.85
C HIS A 194 2.43 2.10 29.75
N LEU A 195 2.49 3.31 29.22
CA LEU A 195 2.88 4.52 29.94
C LEU A 195 1.72 5.22 30.67
N GLY A 196 0.48 4.81 30.43
CA GLY A 196 -0.71 5.51 30.96
C GLY A 196 -0.86 6.93 30.40
N ARG A 197 -0.34 7.20 29.20
CA ARG A 197 -0.45 8.51 28.55
C ARG A 197 -1.67 8.59 27.62
N PRO A 198 -2.24 9.80 27.39
CA PRO A 198 -3.38 9.96 26.49
C PRO A 198 -3.10 9.48 25.07
N PHE A 199 -4.11 8.87 24.43
CA PHE A 199 -4.08 8.48 23.03
C PHE A 199 -4.57 9.65 22.17
N VAL A 200 -3.63 10.53 21.76
CA VAL A 200 -3.91 11.81 21.11
C VAL A 200 -3.84 11.69 19.61
N PHE A 201 -4.86 12.19 18.88
CA PHE A 201 -4.86 12.22 17.42
C PHE A 201 -3.76 13.16 16.89
N PRO A 202 -2.88 12.69 15.97
CA PRO A 202 -1.72 13.48 15.54
C PRO A 202 -2.01 14.40 14.35
N GLY A 203 -3.16 14.23 13.71
CA GLY A 203 -3.46 14.80 12.40
C GLY A 203 -4.14 16.17 12.44
N SER A 204 -4.42 16.69 11.24
CA SER A 204 -5.08 18.00 11.08
C SER A 204 -6.55 17.97 11.53
N ARG A 205 -7.08 19.15 11.83
CA ARG A 205 -8.51 19.33 12.13
C ARG A 205 -9.39 18.92 10.94
N VAL A 206 -8.89 19.13 9.71
CA VAL A 206 -9.60 18.73 8.49
C VAL A 206 -9.73 17.21 8.45
N GLN A 207 -8.66 16.46 8.67
CA GLN A 207 -8.72 14.99 8.71
C GLN A 207 -9.59 14.46 9.85
N TRP A 208 -9.59 15.12 11.01
CA TRP A 208 -10.43 14.75 12.15
C TRP A 208 -11.92 14.83 11.83
N ASP A 209 -12.35 15.90 11.16
CA ASP A 209 -13.77 16.22 10.96
C ASP A 209 -14.32 15.85 9.56
N SER A 210 -13.47 15.73 8.53
CA SER A 210 -13.91 15.40 7.16
C SER A 210 -14.14 13.91 6.97
N LEU A 211 -14.85 13.57 5.91
CA LEU A 211 -14.94 12.17 5.44
C LEU A 211 -13.61 11.72 4.84
N THR A 212 -13.33 10.46 5.00
CA THR A 212 -12.21 9.77 4.37
C THR A 212 -12.55 8.30 4.13
N ASP A 213 -11.69 7.61 3.40
CA ASP A 213 -11.71 6.17 3.19
C ASP A 213 -10.30 5.60 3.35
N MET A 214 -10.18 4.27 3.30
CA MET A 214 -8.90 3.54 3.41
C MET A 214 -8.94 2.32 2.51
N THR A 215 -7.78 1.70 2.31
CA THR A 215 -7.65 0.47 1.52
C THR A 215 -7.04 -0.65 2.37
N ASP A 216 -7.78 -1.71 2.61
CA ASP A 216 -7.21 -2.96 3.10
C ASP A 216 -6.42 -3.64 1.98
N ALA A 217 -5.22 -4.12 2.26
CA ALA A 217 -4.38 -4.81 1.29
C ALA A 217 -5.06 -6.04 0.69
N ARG A 218 -5.93 -6.71 1.45
CA ARG A 218 -6.73 -7.87 0.99
C ARG A 218 -7.81 -7.43 -0.01
N GLN A 219 -8.45 -6.29 0.22
CA GLN A 219 -9.42 -5.69 -0.70
C GLN A 219 -8.75 -5.29 -2.02
N LEU A 220 -7.55 -4.69 -1.93
CA LEU A 220 -6.73 -4.38 -3.09
C LEU A 220 -6.31 -5.65 -3.85
N ALA A 221 -5.89 -6.70 -3.15
CA ALA A 221 -5.54 -7.98 -3.75
C ALA A 221 -6.73 -8.60 -4.52
N GLN A 222 -7.94 -8.58 -3.94
CA GLN A 222 -9.15 -9.05 -4.61
C GLN A 222 -9.45 -8.24 -5.88
N GLN A 223 -9.29 -6.90 -5.84
CA GLN A 223 -9.52 -6.08 -7.02
C GLN A 223 -8.47 -6.33 -8.12
N GLN A 224 -7.20 -6.52 -7.75
CA GLN A 224 -6.14 -6.87 -8.71
C GLN A 224 -6.44 -8.19 -9.42
N LEU A 225 -6.79 -9.24 -8.65
CA LEU A 225 -7.13 -10.55 -9.23
C LEU A 225 -8.39 -10.46 -10.11
N TRP A 226 -9.44 -9.80 -9.64
CA TRP A 226 -10.67 -9.58 -10.42
C TRP A 226 -10.37 -8.85 -11.72
N ALA A 227 -9.61 -7.77 -11.69
CA ALA A 227 -9.32 -6.96 -12.88
C ALA A 227 -8.43 -7.71 -13.86
N ALA A 228 -7.46 -8.49 -13.38
CA ALA A 228 -6.55 -9.28 -14.21
C ALA A 228 -7.24 -10.48 -14.89
N THR A 229 -8.45 -10.85 -14.45
CA THR A 229 -9.19 -12.01 -14.98
C THR A 229 -10.54 -11.67 -15.61
N THR A 230 -10.93 -10.39 -15.59
CA THR A 230 -12.20 -9.91 -16.13
C THR A 230 -11.97 -9.10 -17.41
N PRO A 231 -12.34 -9.61 -18.60
CA PRO A 231 -12.08 -8.90 -19.88
C PRO A 231 -12.65 -7.48 -19.94
N ALA A 232 -13.79 -7.22 -19.30
CA ALA A 232 -14.38 -5.88 -19.24
C ALA A 232 -13.56 -4.88 -18.43
N ALA A 233 -12.61 -5.35 -17.62
CA ALA A 233 -11.72 -4.52 -16.82
C ALA A 233 -10.35 -4.28 -17.47
N PHE A 234 -10.03 -4.95 -18.59
CA PHE A 234 -8.73 -4.80 -19.23
C PHE A 234 -8.50 -3.39 -19.77
N ASP A 235 -7.26 -2.95 -19.77
CA ASP A 235 -6.76 -1.67 -20.26
C ASP A 235 -7.44 -0.46 -19.56
N GLN A 236 -7.63 -0.61 -18.23
CA GLN A 236 -8.29 0.40 -17.41
C GLN A 236 -7.57 0.66 -16.10
N ALA A 237 -7.71 1.90 -15.60
CA ALA A 237 -7.35 2.28 -14.25
C ALA A 237 -8.59 2.22 -13.32
N PHE A 238 -8.37 1.83 -12.07
CA PHE A 238 -9.40 1.73 -11.03
C PHE A 238 -8.94 2.35 -9.72
N ASN A 239 -9.79 3.15 -9.13
CA ASN A 239 -9.70 3.47 -7.72
C ASN A 239 -10.03 2.23 -6.88
N VAL A 240 -9.40 2.11 -5.72
CA VAL A 240 -9.71 1.04 -4.77
C VAL A 240 -9.64 1.53 -3.33
N THR A 241 -10.74 1.29 -2.62
CA THR A 241 -10.88 1.50 -1.17
C THR A 241 -11.71 0.36 -0.58
N ASN A 242 -11.90 0.36 0.74
CA ASN A 242 -12.69 -0.66 1.42
C ASN A 242 -14.19 -0.63 1.02
N GLY A 243 -14.69 0.55 0.63
CA GLY A 243 -16.05 0.71 0.15
C GLY A 243 -16.99 1.40 1.13
N ASP A 244 -16.54 1.68 2.34
CA ASP A 244 -17.17 2.59 3.30
C ASP A 244 -16.43 3.94 3.37
N VAL A 245 -16.97 4.84 4.14
CA VAL A 245 -16.36 6.13 4.50
C VAL A 245 -16.52 6.37 5.99
N PHE A 246 -15.55 7.05 6.59
CA PHE A 246 -15.58 7.36 8.02
C PHE A 246 -14.98 8.74 8.30
N ARG A 247 -15.04 9.17 9.58
CA ARG A 247 -14.31 10.33 10.09
C ARG A 247 -13.27 9.85 11.08
N TRP A 248 -12.07 10.42 11.07
CA TRP A 248 -11.03 10.02 12.01
C TRP A 248 -11.45 10.16 13.47
N LYS A 249 -12.27 11.13 13.83
CA LYS A 249 -12.81 11.24 15.20
C LYS A 249 -13.57 9.98 15.66
N TRP A 250 -14.32 9.34 14.77
CA TRP A 250 -14.98 8.08 15.05
C TRP A 250 -13.98 6.91 15.05
N MET A 251 -13.15 6.80 14.01
CA MET A 251 -12.17 5.72 13.90
C MET A 251 -11.15 5.74 15.05
N TRP A 252 -10.76 6.94 15.51
CA TRP A 252 -9.84 7.10 16.63
C TRP A 252 -10.40 6.52 17.92
N SER A 253 -11.69 6.75 18.19
CA SER A 253 -12.40 6.14 19.32
C SER A 253 -12.48 4.62 19.17
N ARG A 254 -12.72 4.10 17.97
CA ARG A 254 -12.77 2.65 17.72
C ARG A 254 -11.40 1.98 17.96
N ILE A 255 -10.32 2.63 17.52
CA ILE A 255 -8.95 2.13 17.76
C ILE A 255 -8.62 2.18 19.25
N ALA A 256 -8.94 3.28 19.92
CA ALA A 256 -8.74 3.40 21.38
C ALA A 256 -9.47 2.27 22.13
N GLU A 257 -10.75 2.04 21.84
CA GLU A 257 -11.56 0.98 22.43
C GLU A 257 -10.91 -0.41 22.23
N TYR A 258 -10.42 -0.72 21.01
CA TYR A 258 -9.75 -1.99 20.72
C TYR A 258 -8.53 -2.23 21.62
N PHE A 259 -7.75 -1.20 21.93
CA PHE A 259 -6.59 -1.29 22.82
C PHE A 259 -6.94 -1.12 24.32
N GLY A 260 -8.21 -0.85 24.66
CA GLY A 260 -8.64 -0.55 26.03
C GLY A 260 -8.09 0.78 26.53
N LEU A 261 -8.09 1.77 25.66
CA LEU A 261 -7.72 3.17 25.93
C LEU A 261 -8.94 4.07 25.82
N GLU A 262 -8.85 5.25 26.43
CA GLU A 262 -9.77 6.35 26.14
C GLU A 262 -9.16 7.23 25.03
N ALA A 263 -9.94 7.52 23.99
CA ALA A 263 -9.55 8.47 22.97
C ALA A 263 -9.53 9.89 23.61
N ALA A 264 -8.42 10.60 23.45
CA ALA A 264 -8.38 11.99 23.84
C ALA A 264 -9.22 12.85 22.87
N ASP A 265 -9.75 13.95 23.36
CA ASP A 265 -10.35 14.98 22.51
C ASP A 265 -9.32 15.52 21.51
N TYR A 266 -9.83 16.15 20.45
CA TYR A 266 -8.93 16.79 19.49
C TYR A 266 -8.02 17.81 20.17
N PRO A 267 -6.68 17.72 20.03
CA PRO A 267 -5.75 18.52 20.80
C PRO A 267 -5.83 20.02 20.42
N ALA A 268 -5.62 20.89 21.41
CA ALA A 268 -5.54 22.33 21.17
C ALA A 268 -4.36 22.76 20.30
N GLN A 269 -3.28 21.98 20.33
CA GLN A 269 -2.09 22.14 19.49
C GLN A 269 -1.80 20.84 18.77
N LEU A 270 -1.48 20.94 17.48
CA LEU A 270 -1.10 19.80 16.66
C LEU A 270 0.16 19.12 17.25
N SER A 271 0.10 17.82 17.44
CA SER A 271 1.20 17.01 17.96
C SER A 271 1.44 15.81 17.05
N PRO A 272 2.30 15.93 16.02
CA PRO A 272 2.61 14.83 15.11
C PRO A 272 3.18 13.61 15.83
N LEU A 273 2.97 12.41 15.28
CA LEU A 273 3.53 11.16 15.82
C LEU A 273 5.06 11.17 15.87
N GLU A 274 5.72 11.82 14.92
CA GLU A 274 7.18 12.00 14.97
C GLU A 274 7.63 12.68 16.27
N THR A 275 6.82 13.62 16.79
CA THR A 275 7.08 14.26 18.09
C THR A 275 6.62 13.39 19.26
N GLN A 276 5.43 12.81 19.16
CA GLN A 276 4.84 12.04 20.27
C GLN A 276 5.62 10.74 20.55
N MET A 277 6.24 10.14 19.53
CA MET A 277 6.97 8.86 19.59
C MET A 277 8.50 9.03 19.59
N ALA A 278 9.02 10.26 19.62
CA ALA A 278 10.44 10.53 19.48
C ALA A 278 11.33 9.74 20.46
N ASP A 279 10.86 9.58 21.70
CA ASP A 279 11.60 8.95 22.79
C ASP A 279 11.05 7.55 23.16
N ASP A 280 10.16 6.97 22.35
CA ASP A 280 9.47 5.71 22.69
C ASP A 280 10.28 4.44 22.43
N ALA A 281 11.39 4.50 21.69
CA ALA A 281 12.14 3.32 21.31
C ALA A 281 12.66 2.48 22.50
N PRO A 282 13.17 3.06 23.60
CA PRO A 282 13.53 2.28 24.81
C PRO A 282 12.31 1.61 25.46
N THR A 283 11.19 2.32 25.57
CA THR A 283 9.92 1.78 26.10
C THR A 283 9.42 0.61 25.27
N TRP A 284 9.44 0.76 23.94
CA TRP A 284 9.06 -0.33 23.03
C TRP A 284 9.93 -1.58 23.23
N ARG A 285 11.25 -1.41 23.33
CA ARG A 285 12.16 -2.53 23.60
C ARG A 285 11.80 -3.26 24.90
N GLN A 286 11.52 -2.53 25.98
CA GLN A 286 11.08 -3.11 27.24
C GLN A 286 9.77 -3.89 27.09
N ILE A 287 8.78 -3.33 26.36
CA ILE A 287 7.52 -4.01 26.05
C ILE A 287 7.78 -5.30 25.26
N ALA A 288 8.63 -5.23 24.24
CA ALA A 288 8.95 -6.37 23.39
C ALA A 288 9.63 -7.51 24.19
N GLU A 289 10.60 -7.19 25.02
CA GLU A 289 11.29 -8.15 25.87
C GLU A 289 10.34 -8.79 26.89
N THR A 290 9.52 -7.98 27.56
CA THR A 290 8.57 -8.45 28.59
C THR A 290 7.51 -9.40 28.00
N ASN A 291 7.06 -9.16 26.76
CA ASN A 291 6.01 -9.94 26.09
C ASN A 291 6.56 -10.98 25.10
N GLY A 292 7.86 -11.11 24.94
CA GLY A 292 8.49 -12.06 24.00
C GLY A 292 8.12 -11.79 22.55
N LEU A 293 8.05 -10.49 22.16
CA LEU A 293 7.72 -10.10 20.80
C LEU A 293 8.84 -10.39 19.81
N GLN A 294 8.50 -10.57 18.55
CA GLN A 294 9.44 -10.93 17.48
C GLN A 294 10.32 -9.76 17.03
N GLU A 295 9.85 -8.51 17.19
CA GLU A 295 10.55 -7.32 16.70
C GLU A 295 10.77 -6.29 17.82
N PRO A 296 11.95 -6.24 18.41
CA PRO A 296 12.30 -5.28 19.45
C PRO A 296 12.72 -3.90 18.91
N ASP A 297 13.02 -3.80 17.61
CA ASP A 297 13.34 -2.50 17.00
C ASP A 297 12.07 -1.82 16.50
N MET A 298 11.63 -0.79 17.23
CA MET A 298 10.45 -0.01 16.90
C MET A 298 10.53 0.56 15.47
N ASN A 299 11.71 0.99 15.01
CA ASN A 299 11.86 1.62 13.69
C ASN A 299 11.57 0.68 12.51
N ARG A 300 11.57 -0.62 12.74
CA ARG A 300 11.16 -1.60 11.73
C ARG A 300 9.65 -1.82 11.66
N LEU A 301 8.92 -1.32 12.64
CA LEU A 301 7.46 -1.46 12.74
C LEU A 301 6.74 -0.14 12.40
N VAL A 302 7.27 1.01 12.79
CA VAL A 302 6.57 2.27 12.71
C VAL A 302 7.06 3.17 11.59
N SER A 303 6.14 3.99 11.08
CA SER A 303 6.38 5.04 10.08
C SER A 303 5.69 6.33 10.50
N PRO A 304 6.13 7.01 11.58
CA PRO A 304 5.49 8.23 12.07
C PRO A 304 5.36 9.29 10.99
N TRP A 305 6.45 9.59 10.26
CA TRP A 305 6.46 10.57 9.16
C TRP A 305 5.39 10.32 8.08
N HIS A 306 5.17 9.04 7.72
CA HIS A 306 4.17 8.68 6.71
C HIS A 306 2.75 8.86 7.26
N THR A 307 2.53 8.40 8.48
CA THR A 307 1.24 8.53 9.17
C THR A 307 0.88 10.00 9.37
N ASP A 308 1.85 10.83 9.79
CA ASP A 308 1.68 12.27 9.93
C ASP A 308 1.41 12.96 8.58
N ALA A 309 2.08 12.55 7.50
CA ALA A 309 1.82 13.09 6.16
C ALA A 309 0.39 12.79 5.70
N ASP A 310 -0.14 11.62 6.00
CA ASP A 310 -1.50 11.24 5.64
C ASP A 310 -2.55 11.90 6.55
N LEU A 311 -2.37 11.82 7.86
CA LEU A 311 -3.31 12.39 8.83
C LEU A 311 -3.22 13.93 8.93
N GLY A 312 -2.10 14.51 8.51
CA GLY A 312 -1.88 15.96 8.52
C GLY A 312 -2.42 16.69 7.29
N ARG A 313 -3.00 16.01 6.29
CA ARG A 313 -3.50 16.66 5.07
C ARG A 313 -4.50 17.78 5.39
N PRO A 314 -4.38 18.95 4.73
CA PRO A 314 -5.29 20.08 4.91
C PRO A 314 -6.55 20.00 4.04
N ILE A 315 -6.84 18.85 3.44
CA ILE A 315 -7.92 18.62 2.47
C ILE A 315 -8.68 17.33 2.81
N GLU A 316 -9.95 17.28 2.41
CA GLU A 316 -10.73 16.04 2.40
C GLU A 316 -10.21 15.08 1.33
N VAL A 317 -10.18 13.79 1.62
CA VAL A 317 -9.77 12.74 0.68
C VAL A 317 -10.81 11.63 0.72
N VAL A 318 -11.62 11.56 -0.32
CA VAL A 318 -12.66 10.54 -0.53
C VAL A 318 -12.62 10.08 -1.98
N THR A 319 -12.83 8.80 -2.20
CA THR A 319 -12.62 8.14 -3.49
C THR A 319 -13.91 7.46 -3.97
N ASP A 320 -14.25 7.62 -5.24
CA ASP A 320 -15.40 6.96 -5.87
C ASP A 320 -14.97 5.60 -6.45
N MET A 321 -15.67 4.53 -6.08
CA MET A 321 -15.45 3.17 -6.59
C MET A 321 -16.54 2.74 -7.62
N SER A 322 -17.37 3.64 -8.07
CA SER A 322 -18.52 3.30 -8.95
C SER A 322 -18.09 2.61 -10.26
N LYS A 323 -16.90 2.93 -10.78
CA LYS A 323 -16.41 2.33 -12.04
C LYS A 323 -16.21 0.82 -11.90
N SER A 324 -15.43 0.37 -10.93
CA SER A 324 -15.18 -1.05 -10.70
C SER A 324 -16.45 -1.82 -10.32
N ARG A 325 -17.33 -1.20 -9.52
CA ARG A 325 -18.63 -1.78 -9.13
C ARG A 325 -19.56 -1.99 -10.32
N ARG A 326 -19.66 -1.04 -11.26
CA ARG A 326 -20.43 -1.20 -12.50
C ARG A 326 -19.93 -2.34 -13.38
N LEU A 327 -18.65 -2.67 -13.29
CA LEU A 327 -18.03 -3.78 -14.01
C LEU A 327 -18.04 -5.10 -13.22
N GLY A 328 -18.69 -5.14 -12.05
CA GLY A 328 -18.93 -6.36 -11.29
C GLY A 328 -17.97 -6.60 -10.10
N PHE A 329 -17.08 -5.67 -9.77
CA PHE A 329 -16.32 -5.77 -8.52
C PHE A 329 -17.17 -5.31 -7.34
N THR A 330 -17.64 -6.27 -6.54
CA THR A 330 -18.58 -6.01 -5.43
C THR A 330 -17.98 -6.28 -4.04
N ALA A 331 -16.71 -6.64 -3.97
CA ALA A 331 -16.05 -6.88 -2.68
C ALA A 331 -16.07 -5.63 -1.81
N TYR A 332 -16.18 -5.85 -0.51
CA TYR A 332 -16.32 -4.82 0.52
C TYR A 332 -15.60 -5.24 1.79
N GLN A 333 -15.03 -4.27 2.48
CA GLN A 333 -14.44 -4.42 3.81
C GLN A 333 -14.86 -3.23 4.68
N ALA A 334 -15.31 -3.45 5.92
CA ALA A 334 -15.50 -2.37 6.86
C ALA A 334 -14.14 -1.85 7.35
N SER A 335 -13.92 -0.53 7.32
CA SER A 335 -12.59 0.04 7.62
C SER A 335 -12.14 -0.14 9.06
N ASP A 336 -13.05 -0.09 10.05
CA ASP A 336 -12.69 -0.41 11.43
C ASP A 336 -12.29 -1.88 11.59
N GLN A 337 -13.04 -2.79 10.97
CA GLN A 337 -12.71 -4.21 10.98
C GLN A 337 -11.37 -4.48 10.26
N ALA A 338 -11.08 -3.75 9.17
CA ALA A 338 -9.80 -3.84 8.49
C ALA A 338 -8.61 -3.50 9.43
N PHE A 339 -8.74 -2.45 10.24
CA PHE A 339 -7.74 -2.14 11.27
C PHE A 339 -7.65 -3.24 12.33
N PHE A 340 -8.78 -3.73 12.84
CA PHE A 340 -8.81 -4.76 13.88
C PHE A 340 -8.21 -6.09 13.39
N ASP A 341 -8.52 -6.50 12.17
CA ASP A 341 -7.92 -7.69 11.55
C ASP A 341 -6.39 -7.57 11.43
N VAL A 342 -5.88 -6.37 11.09
CA VAL A 342 -4.44 -6.13 11.08
C VAL A 342 -3.86 -6.21 12.49
N PHE A 343 -4.53 -5.64 13.49
CA PHE A 343 -4.06 -5.70 14.89
C PHE A 343 -4.08 -7.13 15.43
N ASP A 344 -5.11 -7.91 15.10
CA ASP A 344 -5.18 -9.35 15.46
C ASP A 344 -4.06 -10.15 14.80
N GLN A 345 -3.75 -9.88 13.53
CA GLN A 345 -2.61 -10.50 12.85
C GLN A 345 -1.28 -10.12 13.47
N LEU A 346 -1.10 -8.84 13.85
CA LEU A 346 0.11 -8.39 14.55
C LEU A 346 0.28 -9.10 15.90
N ARG A 347 -0.82 -9.32 16.65
CA ARG A 347 -0.81 -10.12 17.89
C ARG A 347 -0.48 -11.58 17.62
N ALA A 348 -1.14 -12.21 16.65
CA ALA A 348 -0.89 -13.60 16.29
C ALA A 348 0.56 -13.85 15.88
N GLN A 349 1.19 -12.88 15.20
CA GLN A 349 2.61 -12.90 14.83
C GLN A 349 3.53 -12.44 15.96
N ARG A 350 3.02 -12.12 17.14
CA ARG A 350 3.77 -11.55 18.28
C ARG A 350 4.59 -10.31 17.89
N LEU A 351 4.03 -9.45 17.08
CA LEU A 351 4.59 -8.14 16.73
C LEU A 351 4.09 -7.04 17.66
N ILE A 352 2.93 -7.25 18.31
CA ILE A 352 2.39 -6.44 19.43
C ILE A 352 1.85 -7.39 20.51
N PRO A 353 1.64 -6.91 21.76
CA PRO A 353 1.07 -7.70 22.86
C PRO A 353 -0.38 -8.13 22.64
#